data_2b4dcfffa17633edb88771967198ab85
#
_entry.id   2b4dcfffa17633edb88771967198ab85
#
_cell.length_a   1.000
_cell.length_b   1.000
_cell.length_c   1.000
_cell.angle_alpha   90.00
_cell.angle_beta   90.00
_cell.angle_gamma   90.00
#
_symmetry.space_group_name_H-M   'P 1'
#
loop_
_entity.id
_entity.type
_entity.pdbx_description
1 polymer ?
#
loop_
_entity_poly.entity_id
_entity_poly.type
_entity_poly.pdbx_seq_one_letter_code
_entity_poly.pdbx_strand_id
1 'polypeptide(L)'
;MPSDVQLSVEGLRTEFATPSGTFAAVNGISFDLIRGETLAVVGESGSGKSVTSLSIMGLLPQKVARVADGRIKFAGSSGKVHDLARVPDETARSLRGGDMAMIFQEPMTSLNPVYKIGKQIAEAILAHRDCSRGEAPQIALEMLRKVHISDPERRLEQYPFELSGGMRQRVMIAMALACKPKLLIADEPTTALDVTIQAQILELIKELQRQEDMAILFVTHDMGVVAEIADRTVVMYKGEVVEAGLTADIFAQPKHPYTRALLSAVPRLGSMEGRKHPMRFPVVNRITGESDVPIEVPDTVQETGRPVLEVKGLTTRFDIRSGVFSSVKGRVHAVENVSFDLKAGETLALVGESGCGKSTTGRSILRLVEPHSGSVMLDGIDVLKLGATGLREQRKRMQMIFQDPFGSLNPRQNVGSAIADPLIISKLATHAEARDKVAELLRRVGLQPDMASRFPHEFSGGQRQRICIARALTLEPRLIVADEAVSALDVSVKAQVVNLMLDLQAEMGLAYLFISHDMAVVERVSHRVAVMYLGEIVEIGPRAAIFQNPQHPYTKRLLAAVPIADPARRLQKRPISNAELRSPVRLADYVPPVRQYREVSAGHFVMNWGNEWE
;
A
#
# COMPACT_ATOMS: atom_id res chain seq x y z
N MET A 1 31.78 14.47 17.41
CA MET A 1 30.57 14.67 16.57
C MET A 1 30.39 16.17 16.43
N PRO A 2 30.18 16.72 15.24
CA PRO A 2 29.88 18.15 15.05
C PRO A 2 28.61 18.54 15.82
N SER A 3 28.48 19.80 16.19
CA SER A 3 27.39 20.29 17.07
C SER A 3 26.01 20.24 16.44
N ASP A 4 25.94 20.21 15.12
CA ASP A 4 24.71 20.15 14.30
C ASP A 4 24.27 18.72 13.95
N VAL A 5 25.12 17.70 14.17
CA VAL A 5 24.81 16.31 13.89
C VAL A 5 24.06 15.70 15.08
N GLN A 6 22.85 15.18 14.81
CA GLN A 6 21.99 14.51 15.81
C GLN A 6 22.31 13.02 15.93
N LEU A 7 22.57 12.36 14.78
CA LEU A 7 22.91 10.94 14.71
C LEU A 7 24.06 10.75 13.71
N SER A 8 25.08 9.96 14.07
CA SER A 8 26.17 9.57 13.17
C SER A 8 26.33 8.06 13.19
N VAL A 9 26.19 7.43 12.04
CA VAL A 9 26.39 5.99 11.83
C VAL A 9 27.69 5.82 11.07
N GLU A 10 28.65 5.08 11.66
CA GLU A 10 30.01 4.92 11.13
C GLU A 10 30.33 3.43 10.95
N GLY A 11 30.44 2.94 9.71
CA GLY A 11 30.83 1.58 9.38
C GLY A 11 29.92 0.49 9.96
N LEU A 12 28.62 0.78 10.13
CA LEU A 12 27.67 -0.13 10.76
C LEU A 12 27.55 -1.46 10.00
N ARG A 13 27.83 -2.56 10.70
CA ARG A 13 27.67 -3.92 10.23
C ARG A 13 26.75 -4.71 11.16
N THR A 14 25.64 -5.21 10.61
CA THR A 14 24.66 -6.01 11.33
C THR A 14 24.51 -7.38 10.72
N GLU A 15 24.71 -8.41 11.54
CA GLU A 15 24.74 -9.81 11.14
C GLU A 15 23.61 -10.62 11.77
N PHE A 16 23.10 -11.59 10.99
CA PHE A 16 22.13 -12.59 11.43
C PHE A 16 22.74 -13.99 11.39
N ALA A 17 22.56 -14.75 12.45
CA ALA A 17 22.87 -16.16 12.46
C ALA A 17 21.76 -16.95 11.74
N THR A 18 22.12 -17.69 10.71
CA THR A 18 21.22 -18.55 9.95
C THR A 18 21.70 -20.00 9.99
N PRO A 19 20.86 -20.99 9.69
CA PRO A 19 21.30 -22.40 9.62
C PRO A 19 22.44 -22.64 8.62
N SER A 20 22.55 -21.78 7.59
CA SER A 20 23.59 -21.86 6.55
C SER A 20 24.84 -21.04 6.86
N GLY A 21 24.91 -20.36 8.02
CA GLY A 21 26.02 -19.50 8.42
C GLY A 21 25.58 -18.08 8.77
N THR A 22 26.53 -17.15 8.85
CA THR A 22 26.28 -15.76 9.19
C THR A 22 25.96 -14.94 7.93
N PHE A 23 24.86 -14.21 7.95
CA PHE A 23 24.43 -13.30 6.88
C PHE A 23 24.52 -11.85 7.34
N ALA A 24 25.28 -11.03 6.62
CA ALA A 24 25.35 -9.58 6.85
C ALA A 24 24.17 -8.87 6.17
N ALA A 25 23.18 -8.46 6.94
CA ALA A 25 22.02 -7.70 6.44
C ALA A 25 22.34 -6.23 6.22
N VAL A 26 23.30 -5.69 6.97
CA VAL A 26 23.89 -4.34 6.81
C VAL A 26 25.40 -4.52 6.81
N ASN A 27 26.08 -3.93 5.84
CA ASN A 27 27.50 -4.19 5.59
C ASN A 27 28.31 -2.88 5.43
N GLY A 28 28.77 -2.34 6.56
CA GLY A 28 29.70 -1.21 6.58
C GLY A 28 29.10 0.14 6.16
N ILE A 29 27.83 0.40 6.45
CA ILE A 29 27.17 1.65 6.07
C ILE A 29 27.58 2.81 6.95
N SER A 30 27.64 4.01 6.35
CA SER A 30 27.97 5.26 7.06
C SER A 30 27.10 6.40 6.55
N PHE A 31 26.54 7.19 7.46
CA PHE A 31 25.81 8.42 7.18
C PHE A 31 25.63 9.25 8.45
N ASP A 32 25.41 10.55 8.26
CA ASP A 32 25.08 11.49 9.34
C ASP A 32 23.69 12.06 9.11
N LEU A 33 22.98 12.33 10.21
CA LEU A 33 21.68 13.01 10.23
C LEU A 33 21.80 14.28 11.07
N ILE A 34 21.48 15.42 10.47
CA ILE A 34 21.58 16.74 11.06
C ILE A 34 20.29 17.05 11.84
N ARG A 35 20.38 17.91 12.84
CA ARG A 35 19.22 18.39 13.61
C ARG A 35 18.25 19.13 12.69
N GLY A 36 16.94 18.86 12.84
CA GLY A 36 15.91 19.46 11.99
C GLY A 36 15.86 18.94 10.55
N GLU A 37 16.77 18.03 10.17
CA GLU A 37 16.81 17.42 8.83
C GLU A 37 15.91 16.20 8.73
N THR A 38 15.38 15.95 7.53
CA THR A 38 14.80 14.64 7.14
C THR A 38 15.77 13.93 6.20
N LEU A 39 16.40 12.86 6.69
CA LEU A 39 17.21 11.94 5.88
C LEU A 39 16.37 10.73 5.48
N ALA A 40 16.16 10.53 4.17
CA ALA A 40 15.50 9.32 3.68
C ALA A 40 16.52 8.19 3.47
N VAL A 41 16.16 6.98 3.94
CA VAL A 41 16.86 5.74 3.60
C VAL A 41 15.97 4.92 2.69
N VAL A 42 16.40 4.71 1.45
CA VAL A 42 15.59 4.10 0.40
C VAL A 42 16.22 2.84 -0.18
N GLY A 43 15.41 1.98 -0.77
CA GLY A 43 15.82 0.74 -1.43
C GLY A 43 14.70 -0.28 -1.45
N GLU A 44 14.87 -1.38 -2.15
CA GLU A 44 13.88 -2.47 -2.19
C GLU A 44 13.87 -3.28 -0.89
N SER A 45 12.87 -4.14 -0.72
CA SER A 45 12.78 -5.08 0.40
C SER A 45 14.04 -5.95 0.47
N GLY A 46 14.53 -6.17 1.69
CA GLY A 46 15.78 -6.90 1.92
C GLY A 46 17.08 -6.10 1.67
N SER A 47 17.01 -4.79 1.38
CA SER A 47 18.20 -3.94 1.24
C SER A 47 18.86 -3.54 2.57
N GLY A 48 18.26 -3.89 3.73
CA GLY A 48 18.81 -3.61 5.06
C GLY A 48 18.24 -2.39 5.79
N LYS A 49 17.28 -1.66 5.20
CA LYS A 49 16.70 -0.41 5.76
C LYS A 49 16.14 -0.57 7.17
N SER A 50 15.16 -1.45 7.35
CA SER A 50 14.54 -1.68 8.67
C SER A 50 15.52 -2.29 9.68
N VAL A 51 16.48 -3.10 9.21
CA VAL A 51 17.57 -3.61 10.06
C VAL A 51 18.45 -2.48 10.56
N THR A 52 18.72 -1.48 9.72
CA THR A 52 19.46 -0.27 10.12
C THR A 52 18.70 0.49 11.21
N SER A 53 17.40 0.71 11.04
CA SER A 53 16.53 1.35 12.04
C SER A 53 16.52 0.60 13.38
N LEU A 54 16.35 -0.72 13.33
CA LEU A 54 16.35 -1.58 14.53
C LEU A 54 17.74 -1.64 15.19
N SER A 55 18.83 -1.56 14.41
CA SER A 55 20.20 -1.47 14.95
C SER A 55 20.41 -0.17 15.74
N ILE A 56 19.96 0.96 15.17
CA ILE A 56 20.04 2.28 15.83
C ILE A 56 19.22 2.28 17.12
N MET A 57 18.00 1.73 17.08
CA MET A 57 17.13 1.63 18.25
C MET A 57 17.57 0.57 19.27
N GLY A 58 18.55 -0.29 18.95
CA GLY A 58 18.93 -1.43 19.78
C GLY A 58 17.79 -2.44 20.01
N LEU A 59 16.95 -2.65 18.98
CA LEU A 59 15.77 -3.52 19.01
C LEU A 59 15.95 -4.80 18.17
N LEU A 60 17.19 -5.13 17.80
CA LEU A 60 17.50 -6.37 17.09
C LEU A 60 17.13 -7.60 17.96
N PRO A 61 16.62 -8.69 17.36
CA PRO A 61 16.36 -9.93 18.10
C PRO A 61 17.68 -10.56 18.56
N GLN A 62 18.05 -10.35 19.82
CA GLN A 62 19.37 -10.68 20.41
C GLN A 62 19.81 -12.13 20.22
N LYS A 63 18.86 -13.09 20.05
CA LYS A 63 19.19 -14.53 19.86
C LYS A 63 19.78 -14.83 18.48
N VAL A 64 19.45 -14.03 17.46
CA VAL A 64 19.77 -14.32 16.06
C VAL A 64 20.46 -13.16 15.35
N ALA A 65 20.49 -11.95 15.93
CA ALA A 65 21.06 -10.76 15.30
C ALA A 65 21.95 -9.96 16.26
N ARG A 66 23.01 -9.35 15.72
CA ARG A 66 23.92 -8.47 16.47
C ARG A 66 24.51 -7.39 15.59
N VAL A 67 24.84 -6.26 16.21
CA VAL A 67 25.78 -5.28 15.63
C VAL A 67 27.18 -5.89 15.75
N ALA A 68 27.75 -6.29 14.62
CA ALA A 68 29.05 -6.95 14.58
C ALA A 68 30.21 -5.97 14.56
N ASP A 69 30.02 -4.81 13.92
CA ASP A 69 31.03 -3.76 13.82
C ASP A 69 30.39 -2.37 13.62
N GLY A 70 31.17 -1.31 13.78
CA GLY A 70 30.77 0.07 13.59
C GLY A 70 30.41 0.79 14.89
N ARG A 71 29.97 2.05 14.73
CA ARG A 71 29.55 2.93 15.83
C ARG A 71 28.26 3.64 15.47
N ILE A 72 27.42 3.87 16.46
CA ILE A 72 26.17 4.61 16.31
C ILE A 72 26.16 5.71 17.37
N LYS A 73 26.61 6.92 17.00
CA LYS A 73 26.71 8.06 17.91
C LYS A 73 25.44 8.89 17.85
N PHE A 74 24.80 9.10 18.99
CA PHE A 74 23.57 9.89 19.16
C PHE A 74 23.78 11.00 20.18
N ALA A 75 23.40 12.24 19.85
CA ALA A 75 23.39 13.37 20.76
C ALA A 75 22.06 13.44 21.52
N GLY A 76 22.05 13.10 22.79
CA GLY A 76 20.87 13.20 23.65
C GLY A 76 20.50 14.64 24.00
N SER A 77 19.31 14.84 24.58
CA SER A 77 18.79 16.14 25.03
C SER A 77 19.70 16.82 26.07
N SER A 78 20.45 16.05 26.85
CA SER A 78 21.46 16.55 27.80
C SER A 78 22.74 17.08 27.17
N GLY A 79 22.87 17.02 25.83
CA GLY A 79 24.11 17.33 25.10
C GLY A 79 25.17 16.23 25.15
N LYS A 80 24.91 15.13 25.87
CA LYS A 80 25.82 13.98 25.95
C LYS A 80 25.70 13.14 24.67
N VAL A 81 26.84 12.75 24.11
CA VAL A 81 26.92 11.83 22.98
C VAL A 81 27.02 10.39 23.49
N HIS A 82 26.14 9.53 23.01
CA HIS A 82 26.09 8.11 23.35
C HIS A 82 26.46 7.26 22.13
N ASP A 83 27.27 6.22 22.30
CA ASP A 83 27.45 5.18 21.28
C ASP A 83 26.40 4.08 21.50
N LEU A 84 25.30 4.16 20.76
CA LEU A 84 24.12 3.29 20.94
C LEU A 84 24.43 1.79 20.73
N ALA A 85 25.49 1.46 20.01
CA ALA A 85 25.92 0.08 19.82
C ALA A 85 26.55 -0.53 21.10
N ARG A 86 26.94 0.32 22.06
CA ARG A 86 27.72 -0.07 23.26
C ARG A 86 27.17 0.46 24.58
N VAL A 87 26.06 1.22 24.58
CA VAL A 87 25.44 1.72 25.81
C VAL A 87 24.85 0.58 26.65
N PRO A 88 24.89 0.69 27.99
CA PRO A 88 24.18 -0.22 28.87
C PRO A 88 22.66 -0.21 28.57
N ASP A 89 21.99 -1.36 28.79
CA ASP A 89 20.54 -1.51 28.53
C ASP A 89 19.69 -0.46 29.27
N GLU A 90 20.05 -0.09 30.48
CA GLU A 90 19.35 0.93 31.27
C GLU A 90 19.39 2.29 30.57
N THR A 91 20.57 2.72 30.12
CA THR A 91 20.73 3.95 29.32
C THR A 91 19.97 3.87 28.00
N ALA A 92 20.05 2.72 27.30
CA ALA A 92 19.31 2.53 26.05
C ALA A 92 17.78 2.64 26.27
N ARG A 93 17.26 2.11 27.39
CA ARG A 93 15.84 2.22 27.75
C ARG A 93 15.40 3.64 28.06
N SER A 94 16.24 4.43 28.76
CA SER A 94 15.93 5.83 29.05
C SER A 94 15.90 6.70 27.79
N LEU A 95 16.78 6.42 26.82
CA LEU A 95 16.80 7.14 25.54
C LEU A 95 15.61 6.77 24.63
N ARG A 96 15.22 5.49 24.60
CA ARG A 96 14.07 5.00 23.81
C ARG A 96 12.76 5.49 24.43
N GLY A 97 11.92 6.15 23.62
CA GLY A 97 10.67 6.77 24.06
C GLY A 97 10.84 8.18 24.64
N GLY A 98 12.03 8.52 25.17
CA GLY A 98 12.39 9.86 25.62
C GLY A 98 13.02 10.69 24.50
N ASP A 99 14.32 10.51 24.28
CA ASP A 99 15.09 11.27 23.28
C ASP A 99 14.99 10.72 21.85
N MET A 100 14.70 9.42 21.70
CA MET A 100 14.50 8.73 20.42
C MET A 100 13.16 8.02 20.39
N ALA A 101 12.43 8.17 19.30
CA ALA A 101 11.18 7.46 19.06
C ALA A 101 11.18 6.75 17.70
N MET A 102 10.34 5.71 17.58
CA MET A 102 10.19 4.97 16.35
C MET A 102 8.71 4.76 16.01
N ILE A 103 8.37 5.00 14.74
CA ILE A 103 7.11 4.58 14.13
C ILE A 103 7.42 3.32 13.33
N PHE A 104 6.75 2.21 13.69
CA PHE A 104 6.95 0.91 13.05
C PHE A 104 6.08 0.77 11.80
N GLN A 105 6.49 -0.12 10.90
CA GLN A 105 5.86 -0.38 9.61
C GLN A 105 4.38 -0.80 9.70
N GLU A 106 4.01 -1.56 10.75
CA GLU A 106 2.65 -2.07 10.90
C GLU A 106 1.91 -1.46 12.09
N PRO A 107 0.91 -0.58 11.86
CA PRO A 107 0.09 -0.01 12.93
C PRO A 107 -0.70 -1.04 13.73
N MET A 108 -1.05 -2.16 13.10
CA MET A 108 -1.86 -3.21 13.71
C MET A 108 -1.14 -3.98 14.81
N THR A 109 0.18 -4.12 14.69
CA THR A 109 1.02 -4.85 15.65
C THR A 109 1.63 -3.93 16.71
N SER A 110 1.66 -2.62 16.46
CA SER A 110 2.28 -1.63 17.35
C SER A 110 1.38 -1.18 18.50
N LEU A 111 0.05 -1.21 18.31
CA LEU A 111 -0.94 -0.89 19.35
C LEU A 111 -1.49 -2.17 19.97
N ASN A 112 -1.51 -2.24 21.31
CA ASN A 112 -2.10 -3.37 22.01
C ASN A 112 -3.64 -3.35 21.88
N PRO A 113 -4.26 -4.36 21.24
CA PRO A 113 -5.69 -4.34 20.94
C PRO A 113 -6.61 -4.41 22.17
N VAL A 114 -6.10 -4.86 23.33
CA VAL A 114 -6.90 -5.02 24.55
C VAL A 114 -6.80 -3.83 25.50
N TYR A 115 -6.03 -2.78 25.15
CA TYR A 115 -5.97 -1.55 25.92
C TYR A 115 -6.55 -0.36 25.15
N LYS A 116 -7.23 0.54 25.88
CA LYS A 116 -7.73 1.79 25.33
C LYS A 116 -6.58 2.69 24.86
N ILE A 117 -6.84 3.51 23.85
CA ILE A 117 -5.88 4.43 23.24
C ILE A 117 -5.25 5.35 24.28
N GLY A 118 -6.09 6.01 25.10
CA GLY A 118 -5.63 6.95 26.14
C GLY A 118 -4.68 6.31 27.14
N LYS A 119 -4.93 5.05 27.52
CA LYS A 119 -4.06 4.31 28.43
C LYS A 119 -2.68 4.08 27.84
N GLN A 120 -2.59 3.70 26.56
CA GLN A 120 -1.31 3.41 25.90
C GLN A 120 -0.46 4.66 25.71
N ILE A 121 -1.07 5.79 25.34
CA ILE A 121 -0.35 7.08 25.23
C ILE A 121 0.10 7.55 26.62
N ALA A 122 -0.78 7.49 27.62
CA ALA A 122 -0.44 7.91 28.98
C ALA A 122 0.67 7.04 29.60
N GLU A 123 0.72 5.75 29.31
CA GLU A 123 1.79 4.84 29.75
C GLU A 123 3.16 5.28 29.21
N ALA A 124 3.24 5.61 27.92
CA ALA A 124 4.47 6.12 27.31
C ALA A 124 4.92 7.45 27.94
N ILE A 125 3.97 8.35 28.22
CA ILE A 125 4.25 9.63 28.90
C ILE A 125 4.79 9.40 30.30
N LEU A 126 4.14 8.57 31.11
CA LEU A 126 4.55 8.28 32.49
C LEU A 126 5.90 7.57 32.61
N ALA A 127 6.30 6.83 31.55
CA ALA A 127 7.58 6.14 31.52
C ALA A 127 8.77 7.08 31.27
N HIS A 128 8.56 8.24 30.63
CA HIS A 128 9.66 9.07 30.12
C HIS A 128 9.55 10.57 30.45
N ARG A 129 8.43 11.02 31.01
CA ARG A 129 8.25 12.42 31.43
C ARG A 129 8.01 12.50 32.92
N ASP A 130 8.57 13.52 33.52
CA ASP A 130 8.28 13.85 34.93
C ASP A 130 6.90 14.54 34.97
N CYS A 131 5.86 13.74 35.18
CA CYS A 131 4.48 14.20 35.31
C CYS A 131 3.67 13.25 36.21
N SER A 132 2.60 13.75 36.80
CA SER A 132 1.70 12.97 37.62
C SER A 132 0.78 12.06 36.82
N ARG A 133 0.24 11.02 37.46
CA ARG A 133 -0.79 10.14 36.82
C ARG A 133 -2.06 10.88 36.42
N GLY A 134 -2.35 12.03 37.01
CA GLY A 134 -3.51 12.87 36.65
C GLY A 134 -3.25 13.76 35.44
N GLU A 135 -1.99 14.16 35.20
CA GLU A 135 -1.60 15.00 34.06
C GLU A 135 -1.42 14.21 32.79
N ALA A 136 -0.95 12.95 32.85
CA ALA A 136 -0.68 12.13 31.66
C ALA A 136 -1.88 11.97 30.72
N PRO A 137 -3.14 11.78 31.17
CA PRO A 137 -4.31 11.75 30.27
C PRO A 137 -4.58 13.08 29.56
N GLN A 138 -4.29 14.21 30.21
CA GLN A 138 -4.45 15.54 29.60
C GLN A 138 -3.42 15.76 28.49
N ILE A 139 -2.16 15.39 28.73
CA ILE A 139 -1.11 15.41 27.71
C ILE A 139 -1.47 14.47 26.55
N ALA A 140 -2.01 13.28 26.82
CA ALA A 140 -2.47 12.35 25.80
C ALA A 140 -3.58 12.97 24.94
N LEU A 141 -4.53 13.69 25.55
CA LEU A 141 -5.58 14.41 24.85
C LEU A 141 -5.02 15.51 23.93
N GLU A 142 -4.06 16.30 24.44
CA GLU A 142 -3.38 17.32 23.65
C GLU A 142 -2.63 16.72 22.46
N MET A 143 -1.99 15.56 22.64
CA MET A 143 -1.31 14.86 21.56
C MET A 143 -2.28 14.38 20.49
N LEU A 144 -3.45 13.85 20.85
CA LEU A 144 -4.49 13.49 19.86
C LEU A 144 -5.01 14.70 19.09
N ARG A 145 -5.12 15.86 19.74
CA ARG A 145 -5.47 17.12 19.05
C ARG A 145 -4.37 17.57 18.09
N LYS A 146 -3.09 17.50 18.50
CA LYS A 146 -1.92 17.84 17.65
C LYS A 146 -1.85 16.97 16.38
N VAL A 147 -2.24 15.71 16.45
CA VAL A 147 -2.27 14.82 15.28
C VAL A 147 -3.61 14.88 14.52
N HIS A 148 -4.44 15.87 14.78
CA HIS A 148 -5.70 16.15 14.10
C HIS A 148 -6.69 14.96 14.14
N ILE A 149 -6.83 14.30 15.29
CA ILE A 149 -7.87 13.30 15.51
C ILE A 149 -9.16 14.01 15.92
N SER A 150 -10.26 13.71 15.22
CA SER A 150 -11.60 14.20 15.56
C SER A 150 -12.15 13.53 16.81
N ASP A 151 -12.94 14.27 17.60
CA ASP A 151 -13.52 13.82 18.87
C ASP A 151 -12.49 13.15 19.80
N PRO A 152 -11.33 13.81 20.08
CA PRO A 152 -10.20 13.16 20.74
C PRO A 152 -10.55 12.66 22.13
N GLU A 153 -11.47 13.32 22.85
CA GLU A 153 -11.98 12.90 24.15
C GLU A 153 -12.64 11.52 24.07
N ARG A 154 -13.50 11.31 23.09
CA ARG A 154 -14.14 10.02 22.83
C ARG A 154 -13.12 8.97 22.41
N ARG A 155 -12.16 9.35 21.55
CA ARG A 155 -11.16 8.41 21.01
C ARG A 155 -10.19 7.88 22.06
N LEU A 156 -9.88 8.65 23.10
CA LEU A 156 -9.09 8.16 24.25
C LEU A 156 -9.68 6.91 24.90
N GLU A 157 -11.03 6.82 24.91
CA GLU A 157 -11.78 5.73 25.54
C GLU A 157 -11.99 4.52 24.62
N GLN A 158 -11.63 4.63 23.35
CA GLN A 158 -11.78 3.57 22.36
C GLN A 158 -10.57 2.62 22.32
N TYR A 159 -10.80 1.45 21.74
CA TYR A 159 -9.76 0.46 21.45
C TYR A 159 -9.22 0.62 20.03
N PRO A 160 -8.00 0.13 19.74
CA PRO A 160 -7.40 0.26 18.39
C PRO A 160 -8.28 -0.29 17.26
N PHE A 161 -8.98 -1.38 17.47
CA PHE A 161 -9.84 -2.01 16.44
C PHE A 161 -11.07 -1.18 16.07
N GLU A 162 -11.47 -0.21 16.90
CA GLU A 162 -12.58 0.71 16.62
C GLU A 162 -12.17 1.90 15.73
N LEU A 163 -10.86 2.05 15.45
CA LEU A 163 -10.29 3.14 14.66
C LEU A 163 -9.99 2.68 13.21
N SER A 164 -10.07 3.62 12.26
CA SER A 164 -9.60 3.40 10.88
C SER A 164 -8.06 3.25 10.85
N GLY A 165 -7.52 2.73 9.73
CA GLY A 165 -6.06 2.60 9.54
C GLY A 165 -5.33 3.93 9.72
N GLY A 166 -5.79 4.99 9.08
CA GLY A 166 -5.20 6.33 9.20
C GLY A 166 -5.31 6.91 10.60
N MET A 167 -6.41 6.65 11.33
CA MET A 167 -6.53 7.07 12.74
C MET A 167 -5.56 6.32 13.64
N ARG A 168 -5.38 5.01 13.44
CA ARG A 168 -4.37 4.23 14.18
C ARG A 168 -2.96 4.76 13.93
N GLN A 169 -2.65 5.11 12.68
CA GLN A 169 -1.36 5.71 12.34
C GLN A 169 -1.16 7.05 13.05
N ARG A 170 -2.16 7.93 13.08
CA ARG A 170 -2.11 9.19 13.83
C ARG A 170 -1.93 8.97 15.34
N VAL A 171 -2.57 7.95 15.92
CA VAL A 171 -2.38 7.55 17.32
C VAL A 171 -0.94 7.09 17.57
N MET A 172 -0.35 6.30 16.67
CA MET A 172 1.06 5.89 16.79
C MET A 172 2.02 7.09 16.72
N ILE A 173 1.76 8.04 15.82
CA ILE A 173 2.52 9.29 15.73
C ILE A 173 2.36 10.07 17.05
N ALA A 174 1.13 10.21 17.58
CA ALA A 174 0.89 10.87 18.87
C ALA A 174 1.68 10.21 20.00
N MET A 175 1.69 8.89 20.06
CA MET A 175 2.43 8.12 21.06
C MET A 175 3.95 8.30 20.91
N ALA A 176 4.48 8.23 19.70
CA ALA A 176 5.91 8.42 19.41
C ALA A 176 6.39 9.84 19.79
N LEU A 177 5.55 10.85 19.58
CA LEU A 177 5.90 12.25 19.83
C LEU A 177 5.51 12.76 21.20
N ALA A 178 4.85 11.94 22.02
CA ALA A 178 4.35 12.34 23.34
C ALA A 178 5.46 12.85 24.30
N CYS A 179 6.68 12.36 24.11
CA CYS A 179 7.86 12.75 24.90
C CYS A 179 8.78 13.77 24.22
N LYS A 180 8.39 14.33 23.06
CA LYS A 180 9.16 15.32 22.29
C LYS A 180 10.60 14.84 21.96
N PRO A 181 10.75 13.73 21.24
CA PRO A 181 12.04 13.15 20.94
C PRO A 181 12.89 14.09 20.08
N LYS A 182 14.22 13.96 20.15
CA LYS A 182 15.18 14.65 19.28
C LYS A 182 15.40 13.92 17.97
N LEU A 183 15.12 12.61 17.95
CA LEU A 183 15.21 11.75 16.77
C LEU A 183 13.92 10.94 16.63
N LEU A 184 13.30 11.05 15.47
CA LEU A 184 12.23 10.18 15.04
C LEU A 184 12.72 9.25 13.94
N ILE A 185 12.62 7.95 14.13
CA ILE A 185 12.82 6.93 13.10
C ILE A 185 11.45 6.51 12.60
N ALA A 186 11.14 6.80 11.34
CA ALA A 186 9.87 6.45 10.71
C ALA A 186 10.11 5.33 9.69
N ASP A 187 9.85 4.08 10.09
CA ASP A 187 10.05 2.91 9.24
C ASP A 187 8.77 2.61 8.47
N GLU A 188 8.74 3.01 7.20
CA GLU A 188 7.61 2.90 6.29
C GLU A 188 6.26 3.40 6.89
N PRO A 189 6.20 4.62 7.43
CA PRO A 189 5.06 5.09 8.22
C PRO A 189 3.77 5.29 7.41
N THR A 190 3.82 5.21 6.10
CA THR A 190 2.69 5.42 5.19
C THR A 190 2.34 4.18 4.36
N THR A 191 3.03 3.06 4.57
CA THR A 191 2.73 1.80 3.88
C THR A 191 1.31 1.32 4.20
N ALA A 192 0.61 0.83 3.20
CA ALA A 192 -0.79 0.39 3.26
C ALA A 192 -1.82 1.49 3.61
N LEU A 193 -1.47 2.76 3.47
CA LEU A 193 -2.40 3.89 3.58
C LEU A 193 -2.84 4.36 2.19
N ASP A 194 -4.05 4.89 2.10
CA ASP A 194 -4.53 5.59 0.91
C ASP A 194 -3.71 6.84 0.63
N VAL A 195 -3.62 7.24 -0.63
CA VAL A 195 -2.87 8.42 -1.06
C VAL A 195 -3.27 9.71 -0.32
N THR A 196 -4.56 9.87 0.00
CA THR A 196 -5.06 11.03 0.75
C THR A 196 -4.58 11.01 2.20
N ILE A 197 -4.70 9.87 2.88
CA ILE A 197 -4.22 9.71 4.26
C ILE A 197 -2.69 9.80 4.31
N GLN A 198 -1.99 9.20 3.34
CA GLN A 198 -0.54 9.30 3.20
C GLN A 198 -0.11 10.78 3.12
N ALA A 199 -0.72 11.58 2.24
CA ALA A 199 -0.40 12.99 2.10
C ALA A 199 -0.65 13.78 3.41
N GLN A 200 -1.76 13.50 4.11
CA GLN A 200 -2.06 14.10 5.42
C GLN A 200 -1.03 13.73 6.49
N ILE A 201 -0.57 12.48 6.53
CA ILE A 201 0.45 12.01 7.48
C ILE A 201 1.80 12.65 7.19
N LEU A 202 2.20 12.77 5.92
CA LEU A 202 3.46 13.42 5.55
C LEU A 202 3.47 14.89 5.94
N GLU A 203 2.37 15.62 5.69
CA GLU A 203 2.26 17.04 6.09
C GLU A 203 2.28 17.19 7.62
N LEU A 204 1.58 16.30 8.35
CA LEU A 204 1.61 16.26 9.80
C LEU A 204 3.03 16.04 10.34
N ILE A 205 3.79 15.09 9.78
CA ILE A 205 5.17 14.83 10.19
C ILE A 205 6.05 16.06 9.94
N LYS A 206 5.92 16.74 8.79
CA LYS A 206 6.66 17.97 8.49
C LYS A 206 6.31 19.12 9.45
N GLU A 207 5.04 19.26 9.79
CA GLU A 207 4.58 20.27 10.75
C GLU A 207 5.20 20.05 12.12
N LEU A 208 5.10 18.82 12.64
CA LEU A 208 5.62 18.43 13.94
C LEU A 208 7.16 18.49 14.01
N GLN A 209 7.85 18.14 12.90
CA GLN A 209 9.30 18.30 12.77
C GLN A 209 9.72 19.76 12.99
N ARG A 210 9.04 20.70 12.30
CA ARG A 210 9.35 22.13 12.42
C ARG A 210 9.04 22.69 13.81
N GLN A 211 7.95 22.22 14.44
CA GLN A 211 7.56 22.68 15.79
C GLN A 211 8.53 22.23 16.88
N GLU A 212 9.06 21.01 16.79
CA GLU A 212 9.87 20.41 17.86
C GLU A 212 11.40 20.38 17.51
N ASP A 213 11.82 20.95 16.36
CA ASP A 213 13.22 20.94 15.86
C ASP A 213 13.83 19.52 15.88
N MET A 214 13.10 18.57 15.35
CA MET A 214 13.37 17.14 15.44
C MET A 214 14.08 16.64 14.17
N ALA A 215 15.11 15.80 14.33
CA ALA A 215 15.73 15.08 13.23
C ALA A 215 14.88 13.84 12.88
N ILE A 216 14.70 13.57 11.57
CA ILE A 216 13.90 12.44 11.09
C ILE A 216 14.74 11.52 10.21
N LEU A 217 14.84 10.24 10.60
CA LEU A 217 15.30 9.16 9.73
C LEU A 217 14.08 8.50 9.12
N PHE A 218 13.83 8.77 7.84
CA PHE A 218 12.62 8.31 7.14
C PHE A 218 12.96 7.13 6.22
N VAL A 219 12.48 5.95 6.56
CA VAL A 219 12.71 4.73 5.77
C VAL A 219 11.50 4.46 4.89
N THR A 220 11.74 4.31 3.59
CA THR A 220 10.68 3.99 2.61
C THR A 220 11.25 3.35 1.35
N HIS A 221 10.39 2.69 0.58
CA HIS A 221 10.67 2.27 -0.79
C HIS A 221 10.00 3.18 -1.84
N ASP A 222 9.19 4.16 -1.41
CA ASP A 222 8.44 5.06 -2.30
C ASP A 222 9.22 6.35 -2.58
N MET A 223 9.77 6.45 -3.79
CA MET A 223 10.54 7.63 -4.23
C MET A 223 9.65 8.88 -4.38
N GLY A 224 8.35 8.75 -4.60
CA GLY A 224 7.41 9.88 -4.60
C GLY A 224 7.33 10.52 -3.22
N VAL A 225 7.25 9.70 -2.18
CA VAL A 225 7.29 10.15 -0.78
C VAL A 225 8.64 10.80 -0.45
N VAL A 226 9.74 10.21 -0.89
CA VAL A 226 11.09 10.77 -0.69
C VAL A 226 11.21 12.16 -1.29
N ALA A 227 10.78 12.35 -2.54
CA ALA A 227 10.79 13.65 -3.20
C ALA A 227 10.01 14.72 -2.43
N GLU A 228 8.97 14.30 -1.71
CA GLU A 228 8.10 15.19 -0.95
C GLU A 228 8.66 15.58 0.42
N ILE A 229 9.34 14.66 1.14
CA ILE A 229 9.70 14.89 2.55
C ILE A 229 11.20 15.08 2.79
N ALA A 230 12.07 14.42 2.01
CA ALA A 230 13.49 14.30 2.35
C ALA A 230 14.34 15.47 1.88
N ASP A 231 15.27 15.92 2.75
CA ASP A 231 16.34 16.87 2.41
C ASP A 231 17.50 16.16 1.72
N ARG A 232 17.92 15.05 2.32
CA ARG A 232 18.96 14.16 1.79
C ARG A 232 18.44 12.73 1.69
N THR A 233 19.05 11.98 0.79
CA THR A 233 18.66 10.58 0.53
C THR A 233 19.88 9.69 0.54
N VAL A 234 19.76 8.53 1.20
CA VAL A 234 20.71 7.42 1.18
C VAL A 234 20.05 6.25 0.48
N VAL A 235 20.64 5.78 -0.61
CA VAL A 235 20.13 4.64 -1.39
C VAL A 235 20.87 3.38 -0.94
N MET A 236 20.13 2.38 -0.46
CA MET A 236 20.67 1.11 0.00
C MET A 236 20.35 -0.03 -0.98
N TYR A 237 21.35 -0.84 -1.26
CA TYR A 237 21.21 -2.05 -2.06
C TYR A 237 22.03 -3.19 -1.45
N LYS A 238 21.40 -4.33 -1.19
CA LYS A 238 22.05 -5.55 -0.62
C LYS A 238 22.89 -5.27 0.64
N GLY A 239 22.39 -4.43 1.53
CA GLY A 239 23.04 -4.10 2.80
C GLY A 239 24.09 -3.01 2.73
N GLU A 240 24.34 -2.41 1.59
CA GLU A 240 25.35 -1.37 1.38
C GLU A 240 24.72 -0.05 0.92
N VAL A 241 25.37 1.08 1.22
CA VAL A 241 25.03 2.39 0.66
C VAL A 241 25.66 2.49 -0.72
N VAL A 242 24.83 2.62 -1.76
CA VAL A 242 25.31 2.72 -3.15
C VAL A 242 25.33 4.15 -3.66
N GLU A 243 24.51 5.02 -3.10
CA GLU A 243 24.48 6.45 -3.42
C GLU A 243 23.93 7.25 -2.24
N ALA A 244 24.47 8.45 -1.99
CA ALA A 244 23.99 9.38 -0.97
C ALA A 244 24.22 10.81 -1.41
N GLY A 245 23.29 11.72 -1.08
CA GLY A 245 23.40 13.14 -1.42
C GLY A 245 22.13 13.92 -1.16
N LEU A 246 22.08 15.16 -1.63
CA LEU A 246 20.85 15.95 -1.63
C LEU A 246 19.78 15.23 -2.47
N THR A 247 18.56 15.19 -1.97
CA THR A 247 17.46 14.53 -2.68
C THR A 247 17.27 15.08 -4.09
N ALA A 248 17.38 16.40 -4.26
CA ALA A 248 17.29 17.03 -5.58
C ALA A 248 18.36 16.52 -6.57
N ASP A 249 19.59 16.34 -6.11
CA ASP A 249 20.70 15.88 -6.96
C ASP A 249 20.53 14.41 -7.38
N ILE A 250 20.10 13.55 -6.44
CA ILE A 250 19.83 12.13 -6.72
C ILE A 250 18.70 11.98 -7.74
N PHE A 251 17.66 12.83 -7.67
CA PHE A 251 16.56 12.79 -8.64
C PHE A 251 16.95 13.37 -10.00
N ALA A 252 17.76 14.43 -10.03
CA ALA A 252 18.17 15.08 -11.27
C ALA A 252 19.27 14.30 -12.02
N GLN A 253 20.25 13.75 -11.28
CA GLN A 253 21.43 13.11 -11.85
C GLN A 253 21.85 11.87 -11.05
N PRO A 254 21.04 10.78 -11.05
CA PRO A 254 21.40 9.55 -10.37
C PRO A 254 22.67 8.93 -11.00
N LYS A 255 23.66 8.65 -10.17
CA LYS A 255 24.98 8.14 -10.63
C LYS A 255 25.02 6.62 -10.68
N HIS A 256 24.51 5.98 -9.63
CA HIS A 256 24.56 4.52 -9.52
C HIS A 256 23.48 3.84 -10.41
N PRO A 257 23.81 2.74 -11.14
CA PRO A 257 22.86 2.02 -11.98
C PRO A 257 21.56 1.61 -11.26
N TYR A 258 21.68 1.16 -10.02
CA TYR A 258 20.54 0.79 -9.19
C TYR A 258 19.62 1.99 -8.87
N THR A 259 20.19 3.16 -8.57
CA THR A 259 19.41 4.39 -8.33
C THR A 259 18.65 4.80 -9.58
N ARG A 260 19.27 4.70 -10.76
CA ARG A 260 18.59 4.93 -12.06
C ARG A 260 17.46 3.96 -12.27
N ALA A 261 17.69 2.66 -11.99
CA ALA A 261 16.67 1.63 -12.08
C ALA A 261 15.48 1.92 -11.15
N LEU A 262 15.76 2.27 -9.90
CA LEU A 262 14.75 2.59 -8.89
C LEU A 262 13.89 3.79 -9.33
N LEU A 263 14.50 4.89 -9.78
CA LEU A 263 13.80 6.11 -10.22
C LEU A 263 13.03 5.92 -11.52
N SER A 264 13.53 5.10 -12.45
CA SER A 264 12.84 4.81 -13.73
C SER A 264 11.60 3.93 -13.54
N ALA A 265 11.61 3.08 -12.52
CA ALA A 265 10.47 2.22 -12.20
C ALA A 265 9.34 2.96 -11.49
N VAL A 266 9.58 4.19 -10.98
CA VAL A 266 8.55 5.00 -10.31
C VAL A 266 7.50 5.45 -11.32
N PRO A 267 6.23 5.05 -11.14
CA PRO A 267 5.17 5.55 -12.00
C PRO A 267 4.98 7.05 -11.75
N ARG A 268 4.92 7.83 -12.84
CA ARG A 268 4.70 9.28 -12.77
C ARG A 268 3.30 9.60 -13.28
N LEU A 269 2.49 10.25 -12.44
CA LEU A 269 1.20 10.78 -12.86
C LEU A 269 1.39 11.82 -13.98
N GLY A 270 0.57 11.75 -15.04
CA GLY A 270 0.71 12.57 -16.25
C GLY A 270 1.65 11.97 -17.31
N SER A 271 2.34 10.86 -17.03
CA SER A 271 3.24 10.22 -18.00
C SER A 271 2.53 9.63 -19.22
N MET A 272 1.21 9.54 -19.15
CA MET A 272 0.35 9.00 -20.22
C MET A 272 -0.36 10.09 -21.03
N GLU A 273 0.01 11.37 -20.85
CA GLU A 273 -0.58 12.46 -21.63
C GLU A 273 -0.33 12.27 -23.14
N GLY A 274 -1.37 12.43 -23.95
CA GLY A 274 -1.32 12.19 -25.40
C GLY A 274 -1.29 10.72 -25.82
N ARG A 275 -1.26 9.76 -24.89
CA ARG A 275 -1.31 8.32 -25.18
C ARG A 275 -2.73 7.79 -25.11
N LYS A 276 -3.10 6.90 -26.03
CA LYS A 276 -4.45 6.30 -26.07
C LYS A 276 -4.52 4.96 -25.36
N HIS A 277 -3.50 4.13 -25.47
CA HIS A 277 -3.48 2.75 -24.98
C HIS A 277 -2.59 2.58 -23.76
N PRO A 278 -2.76 1.52 -23.00
CA PRO A 278 -1.85 1.17 -21.90
C PRO A 278 -0.39 1.08 -22.35
N MET A 279 0.53 1.33 -21.43
CA MET A 279 1.97 1.26 -21.70
C MET A 279 2.68 0.38 -20.70
N ARG A 280 3.65 -0.39 -21.18
CA ARG A 280 4.58 -1.11 -20.31
C ARG A 280 5.43 -0.14 -19.49
N PHE A 281 5.77 -0.54 -18.27
CA PHE A 281 6.81 0.12 -17.51
C PHE A 281 8.17 -0.15 -18.13
N PRO A 282 9.09 0.82 -18.13
CA PRO A 282 10.46 0.58 -18.54
C PRO A 282 11.10 -0.45 -17.58
N VAL A 283 11.79 -1.42 -18.16
CA VAL A 283 12.61 -2.36 -17.38
C VAL A 283 14.05 -1.88 -17.44
N VAL A 284 14.63 -1.56 -16.30
CA VAL A 284 16.00 -1.09 -16.21
C VAL A 284 16.91 -2.23 -15.78
N ASN A 285 17.99 -2.43 -16.53
CA ASN A 285 19.04 -3.35 -16.14
C ASN A 285 19.76 -2.80 -14.89
N ARG A 286 19.68 -3.50 -13.77
CA ARG A 286 20.26 -3.07 -12.49
C ARG A 286 21.80 -3.04 -12.47
N ILE A 287 22.44 -3.69 -13.46
CA ILE A 287 23.90 -3.75 -13.59
C ILE A 287 24.42 -2.61 -14.45
N THR A 288 23.80 -2.39 -15.63
CA THR A 288 24.24 -1.37 -16.59
C THR A 288 23.55 -0.03 -16.37
N GLY A 289 22.36 -0.02 -15.76
CA GLY A 289 21.51 1.17 -15.62
C GLY A 289 20.83 1.59 -16.92
N GLU A 290 20.91 0.78 -17.98
CA GLU A 290 20.21 1.02 -19.24
C GLU A 290 18.74 0.66 -19.08
N SER A 291 17.87 1.47 -19.66
CA SER A 291 16.42 1.31 -19.63
C SER A 291 15.92 0.93 -21.01
N ASP A 292 15.06 -0.07 -21.05
CA ASP A 292 14.28 -0.33 -22.26
C ASP A 292 13.36 0.86 -22.55
N VAL A 293 13.18 1.17 -23.83
CA VAL A 293 12.23 2.21 -24.25
C VAL A 293 10.82 1.73 -23.93
N PRO A 294 9.99 2.52 -23.21
CA PRO A 294 8.61 2.14 -22.96
C PRO A 294 7.85 1.93 -24.28
N ILE A 295 7.28 0.74 -24.45
CA ILE A 295 6.51 0.39 -25.64
C ILE A 295 5.03 0.53 -25.33
N GLU A 296 4.29 1.24 -26.18
CA GLU A 296 2.82 1.28 -26.13
C GLU A 296 2.28 -0.10 -26.48
N VAL A 297 1.37 -0.62 -25.67
CA VAL A 297 0.73 -1.91 -25.93
C VAL A 297 -0.30 -1.70 -27.04
N PRO A 298 -0.42 -2.61 -28.02
CA PRO A 298 -1.50 -2.56 -29.00
C PRO A 298 -2.87 -2.51 -28.31
N ASP A 299 -3.85 -1.90 -28.97
CA ASP A 299 -5.22 -1.93 -28.46
C ASP A 299 -5.70 -3.37 -28.35
N THR A 300 -5.97 -3.79 -27.10
CA THR A 300 -6.42 -5.15 -26.80
C THR A 300 -7.94 -5.26 -26.72
N VAL A 301 -8.65 -4.13 -26.71
CA VAL A 301 -10.10 -4.09 -26.56
C VAL A 301 -10.79 -4.68 -27.77
N GLN A 302 -11.56 -5.72 -27.56
CA GLN A 302 -12.35 -6.36 -28.62
C GLN A 302 -13.76 -5.77 -28.66
N GLU A 303 -14.10 -5.12 -29.76
CA GLU A 303 -15.45 -4.60 -29.97
C GLU A 303 -16.40 -5.71 -30.44
N THR A 304 -16.63 -6.71 -29.63
CA THR A 304 -17.47 -7.89 -29.91
C THR A 304 -18.91 -7.66 -29.46
N GLY A 305 -19.58 -6.65 -29.81
CA GLY A 305 -21.03 -6.44 -29.58
C GLY A 305 -21.61 -6.66 -28.17
N ARG A 306 -21.04 -7.56 -27.36
CA ARG A 306 -21.44 -7.82 -25.97
C ARG A 306 -20.25 -7.72 -25.02
N PRO A 307 -20.43 -7.02 -23.87
CA PRO A 307 -19.40 -7.01 -22.82
C PRO A 307 -19.23 -8.40 -22.21
N VAL A 308 -18.01 -8.71 -21.75
CA VAL A 308 -17.72 -9.93 -20.97
C VAL A 308 -18.41 -9.85 -19.61
N LEU A 309 -18.40 -8.67 -19.00
CA LEU A 309 -19.07 -8.41 -17.71
C LEU A 309 -20.00 -7.21 -17.84
N GLU A 310 -21.23 -7.36 -17.38
CA GLU A 310 -22.19 -6.27 -17.23
C GLU A 310 -22.75 -6.29 -15.80
N VAL A 311 -22.55 -5.21 -15.06
CA VAL A 311 -23.02 -5.02 -13.69
C VAL A 311 -24.08 -3.93 -13.70
N LYS A 312 -25.28 -4.21 -13.13
CA LYS A 312 -26.38 -3.25 -13.05
C LYS A 312 -26.97 -3.20 -11.64
N GLY A 313 -26.96 -2.03 -11.04
CA GLY A 313 -27.58 -1.76 -9.76
C GLY A 313 -27.07 -2.61 -8.61
N LEU A 314 -25.79 -3.04 -8.67
CA LEU A 314 -25.20 -3.91 -7.64
C LEU A 314 -25.20 -3.22 -6.29
N THR A 315 -25.82 -3.87 -5.29
CA THR A 315 -25.91 -3.35 -3.92
C THR A 315 -25.50 -4.42 -2.92
N THR A 316 -24.53 -4.10 -2.06
CA THR A 316 -24.03 -4.99 -1.00
C THR A 316 -23.92 -4.24 0.32
N ARG A 317 -24.61 -4.72 1.35
CA ARG A 317 -24.65 -4.12 2.67
C ARG A 317 -24.31 -5.13 3.75
N PHE A 318 -23.76 -4.67 4.87
CA PHE A 318 -23.48 -5.51 6.03
C PHE A 318 -24.22 -4.98 7.25
N ASP A 319 -25.02 -5.84 7.89
CA ASP A 319 -25.76 -5.49 9.10
C ASP A 319 -24.84 -5.35 10.31
N ILE A 320 -24.96 -4.25 11.03
CA ILE A 320 -24.35 -4.05 12.34
C ILE A 320 -25.38 -4.39 13.40
N ARG A 321 -25.19 -5.52 14.07
CA ARG A 321 -26.09 -6.03 15.11
C ARG A 321 -25.56 -5.72 16.49
N SER A 322 -26.42 -5.36 17.43
CA SER A 322 -26.06 -5.03 18.80
C SER A 322 -27.16 -5.46 19.78
N GLY A 323 -26.77 -5.66 21.05
CA GLY A 323 -27.64 -6.06 22.14
C GLY A 323 -27.91 -7.55 22.20
N VAL A 324 -28.57 -8.00 23.31
CA VAL A 324 -28.86 -9.41 23.62
C VAL A 324 -29.73 -10.07 22.56
N PHE A 325 -30.58 -9.30 21.89
CA PHE A 325 -31.49 -9.77 20.83
C PHE A 325 -30.91 -9.62 19.41
N SER A 326 -29.60 -9.30 19.25
CA SER A 326 -28.96 -9.14 17.94
C SER A 326 -29.73 -8.24 16.96
N SER A 327 -30.37 -7.16 17.45
CA SER A 327 -31.12 -6.23 16.62
C SER A 327 -30.19 -5.45 15.70
N VAL A 328 -30.60 -5.22 14.44
CA VAL A 328 -29.87 -4.41 13.48
C VAL A 328 -29.99 -2.93 13.87
N LYS A 329 -28.89 -2.32 14.32
CA LYS A 329 -28.85 -0.90 14.69
C LYS A 329 -28.33 -0.01 13.56
N GLY A 330 -27.58 -0.58 12.65
CA GLY A 330 -27.02 0.14 11.52
C GLY A 330 -26.62 -0.81 10.41
N ARG A 331 -26.26 -0.25 9.26
CA ARG A 331 -25.76 -0.98 8.11
C ARG A 331 -24.53 -0.29 7.54
N VAL A 332 -23.54 -1.08 7.16
CA VAL A 332 -22.43 -0.61 6.31
C VAL A 332 -22.92 -0.69 4.87
N HIS A 333 -23.04 0.46 4.22
CA HIS A 333 -23.38 0.57 2.81
C HIS A 333 -22.10 0.46 1.98
N ALA A 334 -21.63 -0.79 1.79
CA ALA A 334 -20.34 -1.05 1.18
C ALA A 334 -20.37 -0.89 -0.34
N VAL A 335 -21.49 -1.24 -1.00
CA VAL A 335 -21.73 -1.05 -2.44
C VAL A 335 -23.18 -0.62 -2.62
N GLU A 336 -23.41 0.49 -3.30
CA GLU A 336 -24.73 1.06 -3.53
C GLU A 336 -24.96 1.38 -4.99
N ASN A 337 -25.89 0.66 -5.63
CA ASN A 337 -26.37 0.88 -6.99
C ASN A 337 -25.25 1.02 -8.04
N VAL A 338 -24.18 0.23 -7.92
CA VAL A 338 -23.03 0.27 -8.82
C VAL A 338 -23.38 -0.37 -10.16
N SER A 339 -23.10 0.37 -11.24
CA SER A 339 -23.36 -0.09 -12.62
C SER A 339 -22.19 0.24 -13.54
N PHE A 340 -21.70 -0.74 -14.30
CA PHE A 340 -20.68 -0.60 -15.33
C PHE A 340 -20.64 -1.84 -16.21
N ASP A 341 -19.94 -1.75 -17.34
CA ASP A 341 -19.63 -2.85 -18.23
C ASP A 341 -18.13 -3.01 -18.42
N LEU A 342 -17.69 -4.16 -18.92
CA LEU A 342 -16.29 -4.47 -19.20
C LEU A 342 -16.20 -5.37 -20.44
N LYS A 343 -15.44 -4.93 -21.43
CA LYS A 343 -15.24 -5.64 -22.71
C LYS A 343 -14.10 -6.66 -22.62
N ALA A 344 -14.03 -7.59 -23.55
CA ALA A 344 -12.89 -8.49 -23.68
C ALA A 344 -11.61 -7.69 -24.03
N GLY A 345 -10.48 -8.05 -23.43
CA GLY A 345 -9.22 -7.33 -23.59
C GLY A 345 -9.16 -5.96 -22.92
N GLU A 346 -10.22 -5.53 -22.24
CA GLU A 346 -10.28 -4.25 -21.53
C GLU A 346 -9.78 -4.35 -20.09
N THR A 347 -9.12 -3.31 -19.63
CA THR A 347 -8.87 -3.08 -18.20
C THR A 347 -9.71 -1.90 -17.74
N LEU A 348 -10.72 -2.18 -16.88
CA LEU A 348 -11.43 -1.16 -16.12
C LEU A 348 -10.79 -1.08 -14.73
N ALA A 349 -10.21 0.07 -14.40
CA ALA A 349 -9.70 0.29 -13.05
C ALA A 349 -10.81 0.82 -12.13
N LEU A 350 -10.91 0.23 -10.93
CA LEU A 350 -11.79 0.71 -9.86
C LEU A 350 -10.91 1.32 -8.76
N VAL A 351 -11.00 2.64 -8.58
CA VAL A 351 -10.13 3.42 -7.71
C VAL A 351 -10.92 4.15 -6.63
N GLY A 352 -10.25 4.57 -5.57
CA GLY A 352 -10.84 5.29 -4.43
C GLY A 352 -10.11 4.96 -3.14
N GLU A 353 -10.47 5.62 -2.06
CA GLU A 353 -9.86 5.43 -0.74
C GLU A 353 -10.22 4.07 -0.12
N SER A 354 -9.42 3.60 0.87
CA SER A 354 -9.69 2.33 1.58
C SER A 354 -11.06 2.36 2.27
N GLY A 355 -11.76 1.23 2.18
CA GLY A 355 -13.10 1.12 2.75
C GLY A 355 -14.22 1.75 1.90
N CYS A 356 -13.94 2.33 0.72
CA CYS A 356 -14.99 2.88 -0.15
C CYS A 356 -15.82 1.81 -0.89
N GLY A 357 -15.46 0.50 -0.77
CA GLY A 357 -16.24 -0.61 -1.31
C GLY A 357 -15.63 -1.37 -2.50
N LYS A 358 -14.44 -1.00 -2.99
CA LYS A 358 -13.79 -1.62 -4.17
C LYS A 358 -13.68 -3.14 -4.09
N SER A 359 -13.02 -3.65 -3.06
CA SER A 359 -12.84 -5.09 -2.85
C SER A 359 -14.18 -5.81 -2.62
N THR A 360 -15.14 -5.14 -1.97
CA THR A 360 -16.50 -5.67 -1.80
C THR A 360 -17.20 -5.79 -3.15
N THR A 361 -17.06 -4.81 -4.05
CA THR A 361 -17.59 -4.87 -5.42
C THR A 361 -17.03 -6.08 -6.17
N GLY A 362 -15.70 -6.26 -6.17
CA GLY A 362 -15.06 -7.43 -6.82
C GLY A 362 -15.54 -8.77 -6.24
N ARG A 363 -15.62 -8.88 -4.92
CA ARG A 363 -16.11 -10.09 -4.25
C ARG A 363 -17.60 -10.35 -4.49
N SER A 364 -18.42 -9.31 -4.61
CA SER A 364 -19.84 -9.42 -4.94
C SER A 364 -20.06 -9.88 -6.38
N ILE A 365 -19.26 -9.42 -7.34
CA ILE A 365 -19.28 -9.87 -8.74
C ILE A 365 -18.98 -11.38 -8.82
N LEU A 366 -18.00 -11.87 -8.08
CA LEU A 366 -17.65 -13.29 -8.00
C LEU A 366 -18.63 -14.10 -7.10
N ARG A 367 -19.59 -13.40 -6.50
CA ARG A 367 -20.52 -13.95 -5.52
C ARG A 367 -19.81 -14.68 -4.38
N LEU A 368 -18.63 -14.16 -3.96
CA LEU A 368 -17.95 -14.54 -2.71
C LEU A 368 -18.61 -13.85 -1.52
N VAL A 369 -19.21 -12.69 -1.75
CA VAL A 369 -20.12 -11.99 -0.86
C VAL A 369 -21.47 -11.91 -1.58
N GLU A 370 -22.55 -12.33 -0.93
CA GLU A 370 -23.88 -12.31 -1.53
C GLU A 370 -24.42 -10.87 -1.57
N PRO A 371 -24.70 -10.30 -2.78
CA PRO A 371 -25.30 -8.97 -2.89
C PRO A 371 -26.75 -8.97 -2.43
N HIS A 372 -27.24 -7.80 -2.01
CA HIS A 372 -28.64 -7.61 -1.65
C HIS A 372 -29.55 -7.46 -2.88
N SER A 373 -29.05 -6.81 -3.93
CA SER A 373 -29.79 -6.58 -5.17
C SER A 373 -28.84 -6.27 -6.34
N GLY A 374 -29.40 -6.21 -7.54
CA GLY A 374 -28.71 -5.94 -8.79
C GLY A 374 -28.64 -7.15 -9.71
N SER A 375 -27.87 -7.04 -10.79
CA SER A 375 -27.57 -8.14 -11.69
C SER A 375 -26.09 -8.11 -12.09
N VAL A 376 -25.50 -9.29 -12.27
CA VAL A 376 -24.13 -9.50 -12.72
C VAL A 376 -24.16 -10.50 -13.87
N MET A 377 -24.02 -9.98 -15.09
CA MET A 377 -24.01 -10.79 -16.31
C MET A 377 -22.57 -11.10 -16.71
N LEU A 378 -22.17 -12.36 -16.75
CA LEU A 378 -20.90 -12.83 -17.30
C LEU A 378 -21.18 -13.60 -18.58
N ASP A 379 -20.65 -13.13 -19.72
CA ASP A 379 -20.94 -13.67 -21.06
C ASP A 379 -22.46 -13.87 -21.32
N GLY A 380 -23.31 -12.99 -20.79
CA GLY A 380 -24.76 -13.04 -20.93
C GLY A 380 -25.50 -13.96 -19.93
N ILE A 381 -24.82 -14.53 -18.94
CA ILE A 381 -25.40 -15.38 -17.90
C ILE A 381 -25.43 -14.60 -16.59
N ASP A 382 -26.61 -14.47 -15.97
CA ASP A 382 -26.78 -13.80 -14.69
C ASP A 382 -26.25 -14.68 -13.54
N VAL A 383 -25.05 -14.32 -13.03
CA VAL A 383 -24.34 -15.04 -11.96
C VAL A 383 -25.13 -15.08 -10.67
N LEU A 384 -25.95 -14.04 -10.39
CA LEU A 384 -26.69 -13.93 -9.14
C LEU A 384 -27.91 -14.87 -9.09
N LYS A 385 -28.41 -15.30 -10.26
CA LYS A 385 -29.54 -16.23 -10.36
C LYS A 385 -29.14 -17.71 -10.40
N LEU A 386 -27.83 -18.00 -10.45
CA LEU A 386 -27.35 -19.38 -10.55
C LEU A 386 -27.46 -20.13 -9.22
N GLY A 387 -27.82 -21.40 -9.28
CA GLY A 387 -27.62 -22.35 -8.17
C GLY A 387 -26.14 -22.75 -8.03
N ALA A 388 -25.83 -23.53 -6.98
CA ALA A 388 -24.46 -23.87 -6.62
C ALA A 388 -23.63 -24.52 -7.76
N THR A 389 -24.26 -25.41 -8.56
CA THR A 389 -23.57 -26.07 -9.69
C THR A 389 -23.26 -25.09 -10.81
N GLY A 390 -24.24 -24.27 -11.23
CA GLY A 390 -24.05 -23.27 -12.27
C GLY A 390 -23.03 -22.20 -11.86
N LEU A 391 -23.05 -21.78 -10.60
CA LEU A 391 -22.07 -20.84 -10.06
C LEU A 391 -20.65 -21.42 -10.08
N ARG A 392 -20.49 -22.73 -9.75
CA ARG A 392 -19.18 -23.39 -9.83
C ARG A 392 -18.63 -23.38 -11.25
N GLU A 393 -19.47 -23.62 -12.26
CA GLU A 393 -19.05 -23.56 -13.68
C GLU A 393 -18.68 -22.13 -14.10
N GLN A 394 -19.46 -21.12 -13.70
CA GLN A 394 -19.13 -19.73 -14.03
C GLN A 394 -17.86 -19.23 -13.33
N ARG A 395 -17.57 -19.68 -12.11
CA ARG A 395 -16.33 -19.34 -11.39
C ARG A 395 -15.06 -19.86 -12.08
N LYS A 396 -15.14 -20.83 -12.98
CA LYS A 396 -14.01 -21.20 -13.85
C LYS A 396 -13.64 -20.08 -14.82
N ARG A 397 -14.64 -19.34 -15.31
CA ARG A 397 -14.47 -18.23 -16.27
C ARG A 397 -14.13 -16.90 -15.62
N MET A 398 -14.27 -16.77 -14.31
CA MET A 398 -13.97 -15.58 -13.53
C MET A 398 -13.09 -15.93 -12.34
N GLN A 399 -11.93 -15.33 -12.25
CA GLN A 399 -10.95 -15.61 -11.19
C GLN A 399 -10.57 -14.34 -10.43
N MET A 400 -10.00 -14.51 -9.25
CA MET A 400 -9.54 -13.40 -8.42
C MET A 400 -8.08 -13.55 -8.05
N ILE A 401 -7.33 -12.45 -8.17
CA ILE A 401 -6.01 -12.29 -7.57
C ILE A 401 -6.21 -11.41 -6.35
N PHE A 402 -5.95 -11.96 -5.17
CA PHE A 402 -6.17 -11.29 -3.88
C PHE A 402 -5.01 -10.36 -3.52
N GLN A 403 -5.29 -9.40 -2.66
CA GLN A 403 -4.37 -8.37 -2.16
C GLN A 403 -3.13 -8.95 -1.45
N ASP A 404 -3.30 -10.00 -0.64
CA ASP A 404 -2.23 -10.63 0.12
C ASP A 404 -1.79 -11.95 -0.54
N PRO A 405 -0.62 -12.00 -1.20
CA PRO A 405 -0.12 -13.23 -1.78
C PRO A 405 0.33 -14.27 -0.74
N PHE A 406 0.65 -13.84 0.51
CA PHE A 406 1.02 -14.75 1.60
C PHE A 406 -0.21 -15.50 2.11
N GLY A 407 -1.29 -14.78 2.42
CA GLY A 407 -2.55 -15.37 2.88
C GLY A 407 -3.28 -16.15 1.79
N SER A 408 -2.95 -15.91 0.52
CA SER A 408 -3.59 -16.59 -0.62
C SER A 408 -3.04 -17.97 -0.92
N LEU A 409 -1.86 -18.31 -0.42
CA LEU A 409 -1.19 -19.60 -0.63
C LEU A 409 -1.12 -20.38 0.69
N ASN A 410 -1.48 -21.68 0.64
CA ASN A 410 -1.33 -22.54 1.80
C ASN A 410 0.17 -22.80 2.07
N PRO A 411 0.75 -22.39 3.22
CA PRO A 411 2.17 -22.54 3.49
C PRO A 411 2.63 -24.00 3.62
N ARG A 412 1.69 -24.94 3.80
CA ARG A 412 1.96 -26.38 3.90
C ARG A 412 1.84 -27.14 2.58
N GLN A 413 1.52 -26.44 1.49
CA GLN A 413 1.33 -27.00 0.16
C GLN A 413 2.43 -26.47 -0.76
N ASN A 414 3.03 -27.35 -1.59
CA ASN A 414 3.97 -26.88 -2.59
C ASN A 414 3.27 -26.11 -3.72
N VAL A 415 4.03 -25.27 -4.39
CA VAL A 415 3.52 -24.35 -5.43
C VAL A 415 2.88 -25.12 -6.59
N GLY A 416 3.45 -26.23 -7.02
CA GLY A 416 2.90 -27.05 -8.10
C GLY A 416 1.49 -27.55 -7.78
N SER A 417 1.28 -28.06 -6.57
CA SER A 417 -0.06 -28.48 -6.12
C SER A 417 -1.04 -27.31 -6.03
N ALA A 418 -0.60 -26.16 -5.50
CA ALA A 418 -1.45 -24.98 -5.38
C ALA A 418 -1.96 -24.46 -6.76
N ILE A 419 -1.14 -24.60 -7.81
CA ILE A 419 -1.51 -24.24 -9.19
C ILE A 419 -2.36 -25.36 -9.83
N ALA A 420 -2.07 -26.65 -9.55
CA ALA A 420 -2.78 -27.78 -10.14
C ALA A 420 -4.20 -27.99 -9.59
N ASP A 421 -4.42 -27.67 -8.30
CA ASP A 421 -5.68 -27.94 -7.59
C ASP A 421 -6.94 -27.48 -8.33
N PRO A 422 -7.01 -26.27 -8.93
CA PRO A 422 -8.19 -25.85 -9.68
C PRO A 422 -8.57 -26.81 -10.82
N LEU A 423 -7.59 -27.40 -11.52
CA LEU A 423 -7.85 -28.37 -12.59
C LEU A 423 -8.35 -29.70 -12.03
N ILE A 424 -7.68 -30.21 -10.99
CA ILE A 424 -8.00 -31.50 -10.37
C ILE A 424 -9.38 -31.46 -9.70
N ILE A 425 -9.67 -30.41 -8.91
CA ILE A 425 -10.95 -30.23 -8.21
C ILE A 425 -12.10 -30.06 -9.23
N SER A 426 -11.82 -29.37 -10.35
CA SER A 426 -12.80 -29.19 -11.43
C SER A 426 -12.92 -30.40 -12.36
N LYS A 427 -12.12 -31.46 -12.14
CA LYS A 427 -12.06 -32.66 -12.98
C LYS A 427 -11.77 -32.36 -14.46
N LEU A 428 -10.94 -31.35 -14.73
CA LEU A 428 -10.56 -30.92 -16.07
C LEU A 428 -9.27 -31.57 -16.57
N ALA A 429 -8.47 -32.11 -15.68
CA ALA A 429 -7.21 -32.78 -16.00
C ALA A 429 -6.88 -33.91 -15.02
N THR A 430 -6.12 -34.90 -15.49
CA THR A 430 -5.45 -35.89 -14.65
C THR A 430 -4.26 -35.25 -13.92
N HIS A 431 -3.69 -35.93 -12.92
CA HIS A 431 -2.49 -35.44 -12.21
C HIS A 431 -1.28 -35.25 -13.13
N ALA A 432 -1.15 -36.06 -14.19
CA ALA A 432 -0.07 -35.96 -15.16
C ALA A 432 -0.25 -34.69 -16.04
N GLU A 433 -1.42 -34.54 -16.65
CA GLU A 433 -1.75 -33.36 -17.48
C GLU A 433 -1.68 -32.06 -16.67
N ALA A 434 -2.14 -32.07 -15.41
CA ALA A 434 -2.05 -30.91 -14.53
C ALA A 434 -0.59 -30.51 -14.24
N ARG A 435 0.32 -31.48 -14.13
CA ARG A 435 1.76 -31.24 -13.94
C ARG A 435 2.38 -30.53 -15.15
N ASP A 436 2.03 -30.97 -16.37
CA ASP A 436 2.51 -30.34 -17.60
C ASP A 436 1.97 -28.91 -17.72
N LYS A 437 0.69 -28.69 -17.41
CA LYS A 437 0.07 -27.36 -17.38
C LYS A 437 0.70 -26.44 -16.33
N VAL A 438 1.05 -26.96 -15.16
CA VAL A 438 1.78 -26.20 -14.12
C VAL A 438 3.14 -25.74 -14.64
N ALA A 439 3.89 -26.63 -15.31
CA ALA A 439 5.18 -26.28 -15.88
C ALA A 439 5.07 -25.20 -16.97
N GLU A 440 4.04 -25.27 -17.81
CA GLU A 440 3.71 -24.23 -18.79
C GLU A 440 3.41 -22.88 -18.11
N LEU A 441 2.50 -22.88 -17.13
CA LEU A 441 2.08 -21.66 -16.43
C LEU A 441 3.22 -21.01 -15.66
N LEU A 442 4.10 -21.81 -15.01
CA LEU A 442 5.27 -21.24 -14.34
C LEU A 442 6.19 -20.52 -15.33
N ARG A 443 6.47 -21.12 -16.52
CA ARG A 443 7.26 -20.44 -17.56
C ARG A 443 6.57 -19.16 -18.02
N ARG A 444 5.26 -19.20 -18.22
CA ARG A 444 4.46 -18.05 -18.69
C ARG A 444 4.52 -16.86 -17.71
N VAL A 445 4.60 -17.12 -16.39
CA VAL A 445 4.78 -16.07 -15.38
C VAL A 445 6.25 -15.78 -15.08
N GLY A 446 7.20 -16.31 -15.85
CA GLY A 446 8.64 -16.07 -15.71
C GLY A 446 9.29 -16.78 -14.53
N LEU A 447 8.75 -17.95 -14.13
CA LEU A 447 9.33 -18.82 -13.12
C LEU A 447 9.82 -20.14 -13.75
N GLN A 448 10.80 -20.79 -13.11
CA GLN A 448 11.33 -22.07 -13.57
C GLN A 448 10.41 -23.22 -13.15
N PRO A 449 10.17 -24.23 -14.01
CA PRO A 449 9.30 -25.36 -13.70
C PRO A 449 9.71 -26.21 -12.49
N ASP A 450 11.03 -26.31 -12.21
CA ASP A 450 11.56 -27.03 -11.06
C ASP A 450 11.14 -26.40 -9.72
N MET A 451 10.77 -25.13 -9.73
CA MET A 451 10.24 -24.42 -8.56
C MET A 451 8.87 -24.94 -8.09
N ALA A 452 8.19 -25.79 -8.89
CA ALA A 452 6.90 -26.38 -8.53
C ALA A 452 6.95 -27.20 -7.23
N SER A 453 8.10 -27.82 -6.91
CA SER A 453 8.29 -28.62 -5.70
C SER A 453 8.50 -27.81 -4.42
N ARG A 454 8.81 -26.52 -4.54
CA ARG A 454 9.10 -25.62 -3.42
C ARG A 454 7.82 -25.13 -2.73
N PHE A 455 7.97 -24.68 -1.48
CA PHE A 455 6.88 -24.13 -0.67
C PHE A 455 6.82 -22.60 -0.77
N PRO A 456 5.65 -21.98 -0.52
CA PRO A 456 5.47 -20.54 -0.63
C PRO A 456 6.48 -19.69 0.16
N HIS A 457 6.94 -20.16 1.33
CA HIS A 457 7.89 -19.41 2.16
C HIS A 457 9.31 -19.32 1.55
N GLU A 458 9.63 -20.14 0.56
CA GLU A 458 10.92 -20.13 -0.15
C GLU A 458 10.99 -19.09 -1.29
N PHE A 459 9.88 -18.34 -1.52
CA PHE A 459 9.77 -17.37 -2.61
C PHE A 459 9.71 -15.93 -2.09
N SER A 460 10.23 -14.99 -2.90
CA SER A 460 10.04 -13.56 -2.66
C SER A 460 8.57 -13.13 -2.86
N GLY A 461 8.18 -11.96 -2.35
CA GLY A 461 6.83 -11.42 -2.52
C GLY A 461 6.39 -11.37 -3.99
N GLY A 462 7.25 -10.87 -4.88
CA GLY A 462 6.96 -10.81 -6.31
C GLY A 462 6.85 -12.18 -6.99
N GLN A 463 7.66 -13.15 -6.57
CA GLN A 463 7.53 -14.52 -7.05
C GLN A 463 6.23 -15.17 -6.58
N ARG A 464 5.83 -14.96 -5.32
CA ARG A 464 4.51 -15.41 -4.81
C ARG A 464 3.36 -14.79 -5.59
N GLN A 465 3.46 -13.50 -5.92
CA GLN A 465 2.44 -12.85 -6.74
C GLN A 465 2.33 -13.48 -8.13
N ARG A 466 3.45 -13.80 -8.77
CA ARG A 466 3.48 -14.53 -10.06
C ARG A 466 2.85 -15.93 -9.93
N ILE A 467 3.05 -16.61 -8.81
CA ILE A 467 2.41 -17.91 -8.51
C ILE A 467 0.88 -17.73 -8.37
N CYS A 468 0.41 -16.69 -7.67
CA CYS A 468 -1.02 -16.37 -7.57
C CYS A 468 -1.64 -16.06 -8.94
N ILE A 469 -0.91 -15.35 -9.81
CA ILE A 469 -1.32 -15.10 -11.20
C ILE A 469 -1.39 -16.44 -11.97
N ALA A 470 -0.36 -17.29 -11.91
CA ALA A 470 -0.36 -18.60 -12.56
C ALA A 470 -1.56 -19.45 -12.11
N ARG A 471 -1.87 -19.47 -10.81
CA ARG A 471 -3.04 -20.16 -10.27
C ARG A 471 -4.36 -19.60 -10.82
N ALA A 472 -4.50 -18.28 -10.93
CA ALA A 472 -5.68 -17.66 -11.49
C ALA A 472 -5.87 -18.01 -12.99
N LEU A 473 -4.78 -18.17 -13.74
CA LEU A 473 -4.79 -18.55 -15.16
C LEU A 473 -5.08 -20.02 -15.42
N THR A 474 -5.00 -20.87 -14.41
CA THR A 474 -5.09 -22.34 -14.56
C THR A 474 -6.37 -22.80 -15.26
N LEU A 475 -7.48 -22.10 -15.04
CA LEU A 475 -8.80 -22.41 -15.64
C LEU A 475 -9.12 -21.60 -16.90
N GLU A 476 -8.14 -20.87 -17.44
CA GLU A 476 -8.29 -20.04 -18.64
C GLU A 476 -9.50 -19.08 -18.56
N PRO A 477 -9.53 -18.19 -17.54
CA PRO A 477 -10.67 -17.32 -17.29
C PRO A 477 -10.87 -16.30 -18.40
N ARG A 478 -12.09 -15.75 -18.49
CA ARG A 478 -12.43 -14.59 -19.33
C ARG A 478 -12.27 -13.28 -18.57
N LEU A 479 -12.51 -13.33 -17.26
CA LEU A 479 -12.45 -12.20 -16.34
C LEU A 479 -11.49 -12.49 -15.18
N ILE A 480 -10.62 -11.55 -14.88
CA ILE A 480 -9.81 -11.54 -13.67
C ILE A 480 -10.12 -10.27 -12.87
N VAL A 481 -10.56 -10.46 -11.62
CA VAL A 481 -10.62 -9.38 -10.63
C VAL A 481 -9.28 -9.33 -9.91
N ALA A 482 -8.50 -8.29 -10.16
CA ALA A 482 -7.20 -8.05 -9.52
C ALA A 482 -7.38 -7.08 -8.35
N ASP A 483 -7.56 -7.62 -7.13
CA ASP A 483 -7.80 -6.84 -5.92
C ASP A 483 -6.47 -6.44 -5.27
N GLU A 484 -6.03 -5.21 -5.53
CA GLU A 484 -4.75 -4.65 -5.06
C GLU A 484 -3.53 -5.58 -5.31
N ALA A 485 -3.56 -6.27 -6.44
CA ALA A 485 -2.62 -7.34 -6.78
C ALA A 485 -1.13 -6.93 -6.81
N VAL A 486 -0.80 -5.65 -6.76
CA VAL A 486 0.58 -5.13 -6.83
C VAL A 486 0.92 -4.15 -5.70
N SER A 487 0.02 -3.93 -4.74
CA SER A 487 0.18 -2.91 -3.69
C SER A 487 1.32 -3.22 -2.71
N ALA A 488 1.52 -4.49 -2.38
CA ALA A 488 2.53 -4.95 -1.42
C ALA A 488 3.90 -5.25 -2.05
N LEU A 489 4.14 -4.83 -3.30
CA LEU A 489 5.36 -5.12 -4.04
C LEU A 489 6.27 -3.89 -4.13
N ASP A 490 7.57 -4.13 -4.06
CA ASP A 490 8.58 -3.11 -4.36
C ASP A 490 8.40 -2.54 -5.78
N VAL A 491 8.79 -1.30 -5.98
CA VAL A 491 8.53 -0.53 -7.21
C VAL A 491 8.96 -1.27 -8.49
N SER A 492 10.16 -1.86 -8.50
CA SER A 492 10.64 -2.56 -9.69
C SER A 492 9.95 -3.90 -9.93
N VAL A 493 9.58 -4.60 -8.86
CA VAL A 493 8.82 -5.86 -8.94
C VAL A 493 7.38 -5.58 -9.38
N LYS A 494 6.78 -4.49 -8.87
CA LYS A 494 5.47 -3.98 -9.28
C LYS A 494 5.44 -3.75 -10.80
N ALA A 495 6.42 -3.03 -11.34
CA ALA A 495 6.55 -2.78 -12.78
C ALA A 495 6.59 -4.08 -13.60
N GLN A 496 7.37 -5.07 -13.17
CA GLN A 496 7.47 -6.36 -13.84
C GLN A 496 6.17 -7.17 -13.80
N VAL A 497 5.45 -7.17 -12.66
CA VAL A 497 4.18 -7.90 -12.53
C VAL A 497 3.10 -7.22 -13.37
N VAL A 498 3.07 -5.89 -13.40
CA VAL A 498 2.14 -5.15 -14.26
C VAL A 498 2.40 -5.43 -15.73
N ASN A 499 3.67 -5.40 -16.18
CA ASN A 499 4.03 -5.75 -17.55
C ASN A 499 3.58 -7.19 -17.89
N LEU A 500 3.79 -8.14 -16.99
CA LEU A 500 3.29 -9.51 -17.16
C LEU A 500 1.77 -9.54 -17.34
N MET A 501 1.01 -8.77 -16.57
CA MET A 501 -0.45 -8.72 -16.70
C MET A 501 -0.89 -8.15 -18.06
N LEU A 502 -0.20 -7.11 -18.56
CA LEU A 502 -0.45 -6.55 -19.89
C LEU A 502 -0.15 -7.56 -21.00
N ASP A 503 0.93 -8.33 -20.88
CA ASP A 503 1.28 -9.39 -21.83
C ASP A 503 0.22 -10.49 -21.89
N LEU A 504 -0.19 -10.96 -20.70
CA LEU A 504 -1.24 -11.96 -20.58
C LEU A 504 -2.58 -11.46 -21.13
N GLN A 505 -2.88 -10.17 -20.97
CA GLN A 505 -4.06 -9.55 -21.55
C GLN A 505 -4.02 -9.58 -23.07
N ALA A 506 -2.89 -9.20 -23.66
CA ALA A 506 -2.71 -9.19 -25.12
C ALA A 506 -2.75 -10.61 -25.72
N GLU A 507 -2.13 -11.60 -25.04
CA GLU A 507 -2.09 -12.98 -25.50
C GLU A 507 -3.43 -13.70 -25.41
N MET A 508 -4.19 -13.47 -24.31
CA MET A 508 -5.36 -14.27 -23.96
C MET A 508 -6.69 -13.52 -24.13
N GLY A 509 -6.66 -12.22 -24.44
CA GLY A 509 -7.86 -11.39 -24.51
C GLY A 509 -8.57 -11.22 -23.15
N LEU A 510 -7.83 -11.25 -22.04
CA LEU A 510 -8.35 -11.17 -20.68
C LEU A 510 -9.01 -9.83 -20.41
N ALA A 511 -10.20 -9.87 -19.81
CA ALA A 511 -10.81 -8.70 -19.21
C ALA A 511 -10.31 -8.55 -17.75
N TYR A 512 -9.83 -7.36 -17.38
CA TYR A 512 -9.39 -7.06 -16.01
C TYR A 512 -10.32 -6.04 -15.33
N LEU A 513 -10.87 -6.42 -14.18
CA LEU A 513 -11.33 -5.44 -13.19
C LEU A 513 -10.15 -5.20 -12.23
N PHE A 514 -9.45 -4.09 -12.44
CA PHE A 514 -8.21 -3.77 -11.73
C PHE A 514 -8.51 -2.83 -10.55
N ILE A 515 -8.52 -3.35 -9.33
CA ILE A 515 -8.75 -2.58 -8.11
C ILE A 515 -7.40 -2.10 -7.57
N SER A 516 -7.24 -0.79 -7.42
CA SER A 516 -6.00 -0.21 -6.90
C SER A 516 -6.25 1.16 -6.25
N HIS A 517 -5.38 1.54 -5.34
CA HIS A 517 -5.25 2.89 -4.80
C HIS A 517 -4.06 3.66 -5.41
N ASP A 518 -3.19 2.98 -6.19
CA ASP A 518 -2.02 3.57 -6.85
C ASP A 518 -2.43 4.18 -8.20
N MET A 519 -2.76 5.49 -8.17
CA MET A 519 -3.28 6.20 -9.33
C MET A 519 -2.29 6.25 -10.50
N ALA A 520 -0.98 6.28 -10.23
CA ALA A 520 0.01 6.34 -11.30
C ALA A 520 0.18 4.98 -12.02
N VAL A 521 -0.01 3.86 -11.31
CA VAL A 521 -0.12 2.54 -11.93
C VAL A 521 -1.41 2.45 -12.74
N VAL A 522 -2.54 2.89 -12.17
CA VAL A 522 -3.85 2.91 -12.84
C VAL A 522 -3.80 3.70 -14.14
N GLU A 523 -3.21 4.90 -14.14
CA GLU A 523 -3.05 5.71 -15.34
C GLU A 523 -2.35 4.93 -16.46
N ARG A 524 -1.41 4.07 -16.10
CA ARG A 524 -0.56 3.35 -17.07
C ARG A 524 -1.20 2.10 -17.66
N VAL A 525 -2.06 1.41 -16.90
CA VAL A 525 -2.58 0.09 -17.28
C VAL A 525 -4.04 0.08 -17.71
N SER A 526 -4.81 1.11 -17.39
CA SER A 526 -6.25 1.12 -17.62
C SER A 526 -6.65 1.70 -18.98
N HIS A 527 -7.73 1.18 -19.54
CA HIS A 527 -8.46 1.76 -20.66
C HIS A 527 -9.52 2.74 -20.17
N ARG A 528 -10.27 2.32 -19.13
CA ARG A 528 -11.26 3.13 -18.42
C ARG A 528 -11.02 3.11 -16.93
N VAL A 529 -11.51 4.14 -16.24
CA VAL A 529 -11.40 4.27 -14.78
C VAL A 529 -12.76 4.60 -14.20
N ALA A 530 -13.12 3.90 -13.12
CA ALA A 530 -14.28 4.19 -12.28
C ALA A 530 -13.79 4.61 -10.90
N VAL A 531 -14.17 5.82 -10.47
CA VAL A 531 -13.83 6.39 -9.18
C VAL A 531 -14.96 6.09 -8.20
N MET A 532 -14.63 5.43 -7.10
CA MET A 532 -15.59 4.98 -6.10
C MET A 532 -15.44 5.75 -4.79
N TYR A 533 -16.55 6.23 -4.24
CA TYR A 533 -16.63 6.93 -2.95
C TYR A 533 -17.85 6.46 -2.16
N LEU A 534 -17.65 6.03 -0.91
CA LEU A 534 -18.70 5.59 0.02
C LEU A 534 -19.72 4.60 -0.59
N GLY A 535 -19.24 3.63 -1.37
CA GLY A 535 -20.06 2.59 -1.98
C GLY A 535 -20.61 2.91 -3.36
N GLU A 536 -20.48 4.15 -3.84
CA GLU A 536 -21.05 4.62 -5.11
C GLU A 536 -19.93 4.96 -6.12
N ILE A 537 -20.17 4.77 -7.42
CA ILE A 537 -19.30 5.31 -8.47
C ILE A 537 -19.64 6.80 -8.65
N VAL A 538 -18.70 7.67 -8.38
CA VAL A 538 -18.88 9.13 -8.50
C VAL A 538 -18.48 9.68 -9.87
N GLU A 539 -17.57 8.98 -10.54
CA GLU A 539 -17.09 9.36 -11.88
C GLU A 539 -16.57 8.11 -12.61
N ILE A 540 -16.92 7.93 -13.87
CA ILE A 540 -16.45 6.82 -14.71
C ILE A 540 -16.24 7.29 -16.14
N GLY A 541 -15.12 6.91 -16.75
CA GLY A 541 -14.86 7.32 -18.14
C GLY A 541 -13.55 6.75 -18.69
N PRO A 542 -13.22 7.13 -19.92
CA PRO A 542 -11.90 6.85 -20.51
C PRO A 542 -10.79 7.36 -19.60
N ARG A 543 -9.68 6.63 -19.50
CA ARG A 543 -8.53 7.00 -18.67
C ARG A 543 -8.13 8.47 -18.84
N ALA A 544 -7.95 8.92 -20.09
CA ALA A 544 -7.56 10.29 -20.39
C ALA A 544 -8.54 11.32 -19.82
N ALA A 545 -9.85 11.07 -19.87
CA ALA A 545 -10.85 11.97 -19.34
C ALA A 545 -10.74 12.11 -17.82
N ILE A 546 -10.57 11.00 -17.10
CA ILE A 546 -10.46 11.00 -15.63
C ILE A 546 -9.17 11.67 -15.15
N PHE A 547 -8.04 11.44 -15.82
CA PHE A 547 -6.75 11.99 -15.38
C PHE A 547 -6.47 13.42 -15.85
N GLN A 548 -6.93 13.79 -17.06
CA GLN A 548 -6.64 15.10 -17.64
C GLN A 548 -7.76 16.11 -17.41
N ASN A 549 -9.00 15.66 -17.25
CA ASN A 549 -10.17 16.53 -17.05
C ASN A 549 -11.14 15.95 -16.00
N PRO A 550 -10.68 15.68 -14.76
CA PRO A 550 -11.54 15.19 -13.69
C PRO A 550 -12.63 16.23 -13.38
N GLN A 551 -13.87 15.76 -13.22
CA GLN A 551 -15.01 16.63 -12.98
C GLN A 551 -15.46 16.63 -11.53
N HIS A 552 -15.63 15.42 -10.94
CA HIS A 552 -16.12 15.30 -9.58
C HIS A 552 -15.10 15.85 -8.56
N PRO A 553 -15.50 16.66 -7.57
CA PRO A 553 -14.59 17.22 -6.57
C PRO A 553 -13.75 16.15 -5.84
N TYR A 554 -14.33 15.00 -5.55
CA TYR A 554 -13.61 13.89 -4.95
C TYR A 554 -12.48 13.35 -5.86
N THR A 555 -12.74 13.19 -7.17
CA THR A 555 -11.73 12.76 -8.14
C THR A 555 -10.56 13.75 -8.19
N LYS A 556 -10.86 15.06 -8.21
CA LYS A 556 -9.84 16.12 -8.15
C LYS A 556 -8.99 16.02 -6.89
N ARG A 557 -9.64 15.83 -5.73
CA ARG A 557 -8.96 15.66 -4.44
C ARG A 557 -8.08 14.41 -4.40
N LEU A 558 -8.59 13.29 -4.91
CA LEU A 558 -7.86 12.02 -4.98
C LEU A 558 -6.58 12.16 -5.83
N LEU A 559 -6.68 12.79 -7.01
CA LEU A 559 -5.55 13.02 -7.91
C LEU A 559 -4.54 14.04 -7.33
N ALA A 560 -5.01 15.08 -6.65
CA ALA A 560 -4.15 16.07 -6.00
C ALA A 560 -3.33 15.49 -4.83
N ALA A 561 -3.81 14.41 -4.20
CA ALA A 561 -3.13 13.74 -3.10
C ALA A 561 -1.98 12.82 -3.55
N VAL A 562 -1.90 12.44 -4.83
CA VAL A 562 -0.86 11.54 -5.34
C VAL A 562 0.52 12.18 -5.20
N PRO A 563 1.51 11.52 -4.55
CA PRO A 563 2.86 12.03 -4.46
C PRO A 563 3.48 12.21 -5.85
N ILE A 564 4.14 13.34 -6.06
CA ILE A 564 4.85 13.62 -7.31
C ILE A 564 6.33 13.43 -7.07
N ALA A 565 6.96 12.53 -7.84
CA ALA A 565 8.39 12.26 -7.76
C ALA A 565 9.24 13.40 -8.35
N ASP A 566 9.03 14.63 -7.81
CA ASP A 566 9.72 15.85 -8.20
C ASP A 566 10.06 16.69 -6.96
N PRO A 567 11.33 16.68 -6.49
CA PRO A 567 11.75 17.45 -5.32
C PRO A 567 11.55 18.97 -5.46
N ALA A 568 11.51 19.53 -6.68
CA ALA A 568 11.29 20.95 -6.90
C ALA A 568 9.89 21.41 -6.47
N ARG A 569 8.93 20.49 -6.40
CA ARG A 569 7.56 20.76 -5.95
C ARG A 569 7.36 20.62 -4.44
N ARG A 570 8.37 20.21 -3.69
CA ARG A 570 8.31 19.96 -2.24
C ARG A 570 7.77 21.15 -1.43
N LEU A 571 8.08 22.38 -1.85
CA LEU A 571 7.67 23.61 -1.16
C LEU A 571 6.28 24.12 -1.60
N GLN A 572 5.67 23.53 -2.63
CA GLN A 572 4.34 23.91 -3.07
C GLN A 572 3.30 23.35 -2.11
N LYS A 573 2.54 24.24 -1.45
CA LYS A 573 1.40 23.83 -0.62
C LYS A 573 0.35 23.15 -1.49
N ARG A 574 0.03 21.90 -1.20
CA ARG A 574 -1.12 21.23 -1.80
C ARG A 574 -2.38 21.54 -1.00
N PRO A 575 -3.53 21.72 -1.64
CA PRO A 575 -4.80 21.84 -0.94
C PRO A 575 -5.24 20.47 -0.40
N ILE A 576 -4.55 19.97 0.63
CA ILE A 576 -4.91 18.71 1.29
C ILE A 576 -6.00 19.03 2.30
N SER A 577 -7.19 18.50 2.09
CA SER A 577 -8.28 18.62 3.05
C SER A 577 -8.00 17.72 4.26
N ASN A 578 -8.05 18.30 5.46
CA ASN A 578 -7.98 17.56 6.72
C ASN A 578 -9.32 16.91 7.11
N ALA A 579 -10.35 17.03 6.25
CA ALA A 579 -11.65 16.43 6.52
C ALA A 579 -11.51 14.90 6.62
N GLU A 580 -12.00 14.32 7.70
CA GLU A 580 -12.10 12.88 7.84
C GLU A 580 -13.04 12.30 6.79
N LEU A 581 -12.70 11.10 6.33
CA LEU A 581 -13.60 10.32 5.49
C LEU A 581 -14.89 10.04 6.23
N ARG A 582 -16.00 10.36 5.60
CA ARG A 582 -17.31 10.01 6.14
C ARG A 582 -17.43 8.50 6.29
N SER A 583 -18.03 8.05 7.39
CA SER A 583 -18.28 6.62 7.60
C SER A 583 -19.33 6.11 6.61
N PRO A 584 -19.15 4.91 6.02
CA PRO A 584 -20.19 4.25 5.23
C PRO A 584 -21.30 3.64 6.09
N VAL A 585 -21.20 3.74 7.41
CA VAL A 585 -22.21 3.26 8.36
C VAL A 585 -23.39 4.21 8.37
N ARG A 586 -24.60 3.66 8.19
CA ARG A 586 -25.87 4.39 8.23
C ARG A 586 -26.82 3.71 9.22
N LEU A 587 -27.85 4.42 9.64
CA LEU A 587 -28.95 3.83 10.41
C LEU A 587 -29.64 2.72 9.61
N ALA A 588 -30.28 1.79 10.31
CA ALA A 588 -30.89 0.60 9.68
C ALA A 588 -32.00 0.95 8.67
N ASP A 589 -32.69 2.08 8.88
CA ASP A 589 -33.79 2.61 8.08
C ASP A 589 -33.35 3.62 6.98
N TYR A 590 -32.05 3.88 6.87
CA TYR A 590 -31.53 4.82 5.85
C TYR A 590 -31.81 4.30 4.43
N VAL A 591 -32.45 5.16 3.62
CA VAL A 591 -32.69 4.92 2.20
C VAL A 591 -31.74 5.81 1.40
N PRO A 592 -30.83 5.21 0.60
CA PRO A 592 -29.92 5.98 -0.25
C PRO A 592 -30.70 6.82 -1.27
N PRO A 593 -30.28 8.06 -1.55
CA PRO A 593 -30.88 8.87 -2.60
C PRO A 593 -30.60 8.26 -3.98
N VAL A 594 -31.55 8.44 -4.90
CA VAL A 594 -31.34 8.06 -6.31
C VAL A 594 -30.36 9.06 -6.93
N ARG A 595 -29.22 8.55 -7.37
CA ARG A 595 -28.18 9.37 -7.99
C ARG A 595 -28.45 9.57 -9.47
N GLN A 596 -28.19 10.78 -9.95
CA GLN A 596 -28.25 11.12 -11.36
C GLN A 596 -26.82 11.33 -11.88
N TYR A 597 -26.58 10.89 -13.11
CA TYR A 597 -25.32 11.05 -13.81
C TYR A 597 -25.51 11.93 -15.02
N ARG A 598 -24.51 12.78 -15.29
CA ARG A 598 -24.43 13.53 -16.54
C ARG A 598 -23.25 13.02 -17.37
N GLU A 599 -23.45 12.92 -18.67
CA GLU A 599 -22.36 12.65 -19.60
C GLU A 599 -21.68 13.98 -19.95
N VAL A 600 -20.37 14.06 -19.66
CA VAL A 600 -19.55 15.27 -19.89
C VAL A 600 -18.86 15.22 -21.25
N SER A 601 -18.44 14.04 -21.65
CA SER A 601 -17.89 13.74 -22.97
C SER A 601 -18.16 12.26 -23.27
N ALA A 602 -17.90 11.80 -24.49
CA ALA A 602 -18.19 10.44 -24.93
C ALA A 602 -17.69 9.39 -23.92
N GLY A 603 -18.63 8.68 -23.29
CA GLY A 603 -18.37 7.65 -22.29
C GLY A 603 -17.82 8.16 -20.94
N HIS A 604 -17.82 9.47 -20.70
CA HIS A 604 -17.42 10.08 -19.43
C HIS A 604 -18.65 10.54 -18.64
N PHE A 605 -19.00 9.77 -17.61
CA PHE A 605 -20.16 10.00 -16.78
C PHE A 605 -19.75 10.46 -15.38
N VAL A 606 -20.43 11.47 -14.87
CA VAL A 606 -20.17 12.09 -13.59
C VAL A 606 -21.45 12.15 -12.78
N MET A 607 -21.41 11.69 -11.53
CA MET A 607 -22.51 11.78 -10.60
C MET A 607 -22.76 13.25 -10.25
N ASN A 608 -24.02 13.69 -10.27
CA ASN A 608 -24.38 15.01 -9.78
C ASN A 608 -24.21 15.05 -8.26
N TRP A 609 -23.55 16.09 -7.77
CA TRP A 609 -23.30 16.33 -6.35
C TRP A 609 -24.03 17.57 -5.85
N GLY A 610 -24.32 17.61 -4.55
CA GLY A 610 -24.90 18.77 -3.89
C GLY A 610 -23.84 19.66 -3.22
N ASN A 611 -24.29 20.66 -2.47
CA ASN A 611 -23.45 21.63 -1.75
C ASN A 611 -22.47 21.00 -0.74
N GLU A 612 -22.56 19.70 -0.48
CA GLU A 612 -21.66 18.97 0.40
C GLU A 612 -20.23 18.84 -0.13
N TRP A 613 -19.99 19.27 -1.37
CA TRP A 613 -18.70 19.27 -2.06
C TRP A 613 -18.22 20.68 -2.47
N GLU A 614 -19.01 21.70 -2.13
CA GLU A 614 -18.61 23.11 -2.26
C GLU A 614 -17.83 23.56 -1.00
#